data_37e81b748fa01086a1fdebb0ddc40eb1
#
_entry.id   37e81b748fa01086a1fdebb0ddc40eb1
#
_cell.length_a   1.000
_cell.length_b   1.000
_cell.length_c   1.000
_cell.angle_alpha   90.00
_cell.angle_beta   90.00
_cell.angle_gamma   90.00
#
_symmetry.space_group_name_H-M   'P 1'
#
loop_
_entity.id
_entity.type
_entity.pdbx_description
1 polymer ?
#
loop_
_entity_poly.entity_id
_entity_poly.type
_entity_poly.pdbx_seq_one_letter_code
_entity_poly.pdbx_strand_id
1 'polypeptide(L)'
;MLKGLSPLLSADLLYVLASMGHGDEIVLADANFPAATHASELIRLPGVSVARVLDAVLSVMPLDTFVAQGALTMQVVGDADAVPPAVADMQAVLARHGCSPAGSLERFAFYERAAGAFAVVATGETRVYGNVILRKGVVLQGGNE
;
A
#
# COMPACT_ATOMS: atom_id res chain seq x y z
N MET A 1 20.20 7.17 -8.35
CA MET A 1 19.04 6.61 -9.08
C MET A 1 19.43 5.25 -9.66
N LEU A 2 18.56 4.27 -9.62
CA LEU A 2 18.83 2.91 -10.13
C LEU A 2 18.17 2.71 -11.48
N LYS A 3 18.83 1.95 -12.35
CA LYS A 3 18.27 1.58 -13.65
C LYS A 3 17.09 0.63 -13.48
N GLY A 4 16.05 0.80 -14.30
CA GLY A 4 14.93 -0.12 -14.34
C GLY A 4 13.93 0.02 -13.20
N LEU A 5 14.13 0.94 -12.29
CA LEU A 5 13.22 1.19 -11.17
C LEU A 5 12.52 2.55 -11.32
N SER A 6 11.29 2.61 -10.84
CA SER A 6 10.59 3.89 -10.74
C SER A 6 11.38 4.87 -9.86
N PRO A 7 11.54 6.14 -10.27
CA PRO A 7 12.19 7.14 -9.42
C PRO A 7 11.42 7.45 -8.13
N LEU A 8 10.17 7.02 -8.02
CA LEU A 8 9.39 7.12 -6.77
C LEU A 8 9.90 6.15 -5.70
N LEU A 9 10.63 5.12 -6.09
CA LEU A 9 11.25 4.17 -5.17
C LEU A 9 12.53 4.80 -4.60
N SER A 10 12.35 5.67 -3.60
CA SER A 10 13.47 6.30 -2.89
C SER A 10 14.32 5.26 -2.16
N ALA A 11 15.53 5.64 -1.76
CA ALA A 11 16.41 4.75 -1.02
C ALA A 11 15.74 4.22 0.26
N ASP A 12 15.05 5.09 1.00
CA ASP A 12 14.32 4.71 2.22
C ASP A 12 13.20 3.72 1.93
N LEU A 13 12.43 3.96 0.87
CA LEU A 13 11.34 3.06 0.49
C LEU A 13 11.87 1.71 0.03
N LEU A 14 12.91 1.69 -0.79
CA LEU A 14 13.55 0.44 -1.24
C LEU A 14 14.10 -0.35 -0.06
N TYR A 15 14.75 0.33 0.89
CA TYR A 15 15.26 -0.31 2.11
C TYR A 15 14.13 -0.99 2.88
N VAL A 16 13.02 -0.30 3.09
CA VAL A 16 11.86 -0.84 3.80
C VAL A 16 11.28 -2.04 3.06
N LEU A 17 11.01 -1.91 1.76
CA LEU A 17 10.43 -2.99 0.97
C LEU A 17 11.32 -4.23 0.94
N ALA A 18 12.64 -4.04 0.84
CA ALA A 18 13.60 -5.13 0.86
C ALA A 18 13.72 -5.78 2.26
N SER A 19 13.56 -4.99 3.31
CA SER A 19 13.65 -5.47 4.70
C SER A 19 12.42 -6.24 5.15
N MET A 20 11.26 -5.97 4.55
CA MET A 20 10.01 -6.67 4.85
C MET A 20 10.11 -8.14 4.46
N GLY A 21 9.59 -9.01 5.32
CA GLY A 21 9.44 -10.43 5.03
C GLY A 21 8.01 -10.80 4.62
N HIS A 22 7.79 -12.06 4.29
CA HIS A 22 6.46 -12.57 3.96
C HIS A 22 5.47 -12.30 5.11
N GLY A 23 4.36 -11.67 4.76
CA GLY A 23 3.30 -11.35 5.72
C GLY A 23 3.48 -10.00 6.42
N ASP A 24 4.63 -9.35 6.31
CA ASP A 24 4.77 -7.98 6.80
C ASP A 24 3.92 -7.03 5.97
N GLU A 25 3.45 -5.95 6.61
CA GLU A 25 2.53 -5.01 6.00
C GLU A 25 3.12 -3.61 5.92
N ILE A 26 2.78 -2.90 4.83
CA ILE A 26 3.11 -1.50 4.63
C ILE A 26 1.83 -0.73 4.31
N VAL A 27 1.70 0.46 4.87
CA VAL A 27 0.56 1.35 4.61
C VAL A 27 0.98 2.44 3.63
N LEU A 28 0.18 2.62 2.58
CA LEU A 28 0.27 3.81 1.73
C LEU A 28 -0.90 4.70 2.10
N ALA A 29 -0.61 5.92 2.55
CA ALA A 29 -1.60 6.78 3.18
C ALA A 29 -1.79 8.10 2.42
N ASP A 30 -3.01 8.65 2.48
CA ASP A 30 -3.28 9.97 1.94
C ASP A 30 -2.64 11.08 2.80
N ALA A 31 -2.69 12.33 2.30
CA ALA A 31 -2.03 13.45 2.95
C ALA A 31 -2.66 13.85 4.29
N ASN A 32 -3.88 13.40 4.57
CA ASN A 32 -4.60 13.70 5.82
C ASN A 32 -4.53 12.57 6.84
N PHE A 33 -4.02 11.42 6.45
CA PHE A 33 -3.89 10.27 7.35
C PHE A 33 -2.90 10.60 8.48
N PRO A 34 -3.22 10.21 9.73
CA PRO A 34 -2.32 10.46 10.87
C PRO A 34 -1.09 9.52 10.83
N ALA A 35 -0.28 9.65 9.79
CA ALA A 35 0.82 8.74 9.50
C ALA A 35 1.88 8.76 10.61
N ALA A 36 2.27 9.94 11.06
CA ALA A 36 3.27 10.08 12.12
C ALA A 36 2.80 9.50 13.46
N THR A 37 1.49 9.52 13.72
CA THR A 37 0.90 8.94 14.94
C THR A 37 0.98 7.42 14.94
N HIS A 38 0.76 6.79 13.79
CA HIS A 38 0.65 5.33 13.67
C HIS A 38 1.94 4.67 13.20
N ALA A 39 2.88 5.40 12.61
CA ALA A 39 4.05 4.81 11.98
C ALA A 39 5.11 4.40 13.00
N SER A 40 5.59 3.15 12.89
CA SER A 40 6.86 2.72 13.48
C SER A 40 8.03 3.24 12.63
N GLU A 41 7.86 3.20 11.32
CA GLU A 41 8.79 3.73 10.31
C GLU A 41 7.96 4.61 9.36
N LEU A 42 8.38 5.86 9.16
CA LEU A 42 7.65 6.81 8.33
C LEU A 42 8.47 7.22 7.11
N ILE A 43 7.89 7.07 5.93
CA ILE A 43 8.47 7.53 4.67
C ILE A 43 7.55 8.59 4.10
N ARG A 44 8.12 9.73 3.67
CA ARG A 44 7.35 10.82 3.08
C ARG A 44 7.60 10.93 1.59
N LEU A 45 6.52 10.90 0.81
CA LEU A 45 6.52 11.14 -0.64
C LEU A 45 5.48 12.22 -0.97
N PRO A 46 5.69 13.47 -0.55
CA PRO A 46 4.74 14.54 -0.79
C PRO A 46 4.64 14.85 -2.29
N GLY A 47 3.47 15.29 -2.72
CA GLY A 47 3.23 15.67 -4.11
C GLY A 47 2.96 14.52 -5.08
N VAL A 48 2.88 13.29 -4.60
CA VAL A 48 2.62 12.10 -5.42
C VAL A 48 1.33 11.44 -4.97
N SER A 49 0.45 11.07 -5.90
CA SER A 49 -0.80 10.39 -5.56
C SER A 49 -0.54 8.97 -5.02
N VAL A 50 -1.48 8.48 -4.20
CA VAL A 50 -1.39 7.13 -3.66
C VAL A 50 -1.36 6.07 -4.75
N ALA A 51 -2.11 6.25 -5.83
CA ALA A 51 -2.14 5.31 -6.95
C ALA A 51 -0.77 5.20 -7.64
N ARG A 52 -0.07 6.31 -7.81
CA ARG A 52 1.28 6.30 -8.39
C ARG A 52 2.30 5.62 -7.47
N VAL A 53 2.20 5.84 -6.17
CA VAL A 53 3.07 5.15 -5.20
C VAL A 53 2.76 3.66 -5.19
N LEU A 54 1.49 3.28 -5.21
CA LEU A 54 1.07 1.88 -5.30
C LEU A 54 1.65 1.20 -6.54
N ASP A 55 1.55 1.84 -7.69
CA ASP A 55 2.11 1.32 -8.94
C ASP A 55 3.63 1.06 -8.82
N ALA A 56 4.35 2.01 -8.26
CA ALA A 56 5.80 1.88 -8.05
C ALA A 56 6.13 0.73 -7.08
N VAL A 57 5.41 0.61 -5.97
CA VAL A 57 5.61 -0.47 -4.98
C VAL A 57 5.35 -1.84 -5.60
N LEU A 58 4.24 -1.99 -6.32
CA LEU A 58 3.87 -3.27 -6.95
C LEU A 58 4.81 -3.67 -8.09
N SER A 59 5.58 -2.74 -8.63
CA SER A 59 6.59 -3.08 -9.62
C SER A 59 7.76 -3.90 -9.05
N VAL A 60 7.96 -3.88 -7.73
CA VAL A 60 9.07 -4.58 -7.05
C VAL A 60 8.62 -5.49 -5.93
N MET A 61 7.40 -5.38 -5.43
CA MET A 61 6.91 -6.15 -4.29
C MET A 61 5.66 -6.96 -4.65
N PRO A 62 5.70 -8.29 -4.51
CA PRO A 62 4.49 -9.10 -4.70
C PRO A 62 3.54 -8.92 -3.51
N LEU A 63 2.23 -9.01 -3.76
CA LEU A 63 1.25 -9.14 -2.70
C LEU A 63 1.06 -10.60 -2.30
N ASP A 64 0.71 -10.81 -1.03
CA ASP A 64 0.48 -12.13 -0.48
C ASP A 64 -0.75 -12.77 -1.15
N THR A 65 -0.58 -13.98 -1.66
CA THR A 65 -1.63 -14.79 -2.28
C THR A 65 -2.13 -15.91 -1.36
N PHE A 66 -1.51 -16.08 -0.20
CA PHE A 66 -1.96 -17.07 0.80
C PHE A 66 -3.12 -16.57 1.64
N VAL A 67 -3.49 -15.30 1.49
CA VAL A 67 -4.68 -14.69 2.10
C VAL A 67 -5.67 -14.30 1.00
N ALA A 68 -6.94 -14.14 1.36
CA ALA A 68 -7.97 -13.78 0.39
C ALA A 68 -7.69 -12.42 -0.27
N GLN A 69 -7.13 -11.48 0.48
CA GLN A 69 -6.86 -10.12 0.01
C GLN A 69 -5.53 -9.64 0.55
N GLY A 70 -4.57 -9.46 -0.36
CA GLY A 70 -3.26 -8.89 -0.04
C GLY A 70 -3.25 -7.37 0.08
N ALA A 71 -4.36 -6.72 -0.24
CA ALA A 71 -4.54 -5.27 -0.11
C ALA A 71 -5.87 -4.97 0.58
N LEU A 72 -5.88 -4.02 1.51
CA LEU A 72 -7.05 -3.62 2.29
C LEU A 72 -7.16 -2.10 2.31
N THR A 73 -8.32 -1.56 1.91
CA THR A 73 -8.62 -0.13 1.99
C THR A 73 -9.47 0.19 3.21
N MET A 74 -9.64 1.48 3.50
CA MET A 74 -10.51 1.92 4.58
C MET A 74 -11.93 2.14 4.05
N GLN A 75 -12.92 1.55 4.72
CA GLN A 75 -14.33 1.78 4.42
C GLN A 75 -14.74 3.21 4.68
N VAL A 76 -15.63 3.73 3.84
CA VAL A 76 -16.28 5.01 4.11
C VAL A 76 -17.14 4.88 5.35
N VAL A 77 -17.01 5.83 6.27
CA VAL A 77 -17.81 5.83 7.51
C VAL A 77 -19.30 5.92 7.16
N GLY A 78 -20.06 4.94 7.64
CA GLY A 78 -21.50 4.87 7.38
C GLY A 78 -21.90 4.30 6.02
N ASP A 79 -20.95 3.94 5.17
CA ASP A 79 -21.21 3.35 3.84
C ASP A 79 -20.06 2.42 3.43
N ALA A 80 -20.06 1.22 3.99
CA ALA A 80 -18.98 0.24 3.80
C ALA A 80 -18.79 -0.20 2.35
N ASP A 81 -19.82 -0.10 1.51
CA ASP A 81 -19.77 -0.54 0.11
C ASP A 81 -19.39 0.58 -0.86
N ALA A 82 -19.27 1.81 -0.39
CA ALA A 82 -18.88 2.93 -1.23
C ALA A 82 -17.44 2.77 -1.73
N VAL A 83 -17.23 3.18 -2.99
CA VAL A 83 -15.91 3.14 -3.63
C VAL A 83 -15.51 4.57 -3.96
N PRO A 84 -14.77 5.27 -3.07
CA PRO A 84 -14.30 6.61 -3.37
C PRO A 84 -13.34 6.64 -4.57
N PRO A 85 -13.20 7.81 -5.24
CA PRO A 85 -12.34 7.92 -6.42
C PRO A 85 -10.90 7.44 -6.21
N ALA A 86 -10.28 7.73 -5.07
CA ALA A 86 -8.92 7.26 -4.78
C ALA A 86 -8.87 5.73 -4.68
N VAL A 87 -9.89 5.10 -4.09
CA VAL A 87 -9.99 3.64 -4.00
C VAL A 87 -10.19 3.04 -5.39
N ALA A 88 -11.04 3.64 -6.22
CA ALA A 88 -11.23 3.17 -7.60
C ALA A 88 -9.92 3.19 -8.39
N ASP A 89 -9.11 4.23 -8.25
CA ASP A 89 -7.80 4.31 -8.90
C ASP A 89 -6.84 3.23 -8.39
N MET A 90 -6.83 2.96 -7.09
CA MET A 90 -6.02 1.89 -6.51
C MET A 90 -6.46 0.52 -7.01
N GLN A 91 -7.77 0.26 -7.11
CA GLN A 91 -8.28 -1.00 -7.66
C GLN A 91 -7.82 -1.19 -9.11
N ALA A 92 -7.82 -0.12 -9.91
CA ALA A 92 -7.32 -0.19 -11.29
C ALA A 92 -5.82 -0.53 -11.36
N VAL A 93 -5.03 0.04 -10.45
CA VAL A 93 -3.59 -0.28 -10.36
C VAL A 93 -3.38 -1.75 -9.97
N LEU A 94 -4.09 -2.24 -8.97
CA LEU A 94 -4.04 -3.65 -8.56
C LEU A 94 -4.36 -4.57 -9.74
N ALA A 95 -5.41 -4.28 -10.49
CA ALA A 95 -5.80 -5.07 -11.66
C ALA A 95 -4.70 -5.09 -12.74
N ARG A 96 -4.05 -3.95 -13.00
CA ARG A 96 -2.95 -3.89 -13.97
C ARG A 96 -1.76 -4.77 -13.58
N HIS A 97 -1.51 -4.95 -12.31
CA HIS A 97 -0.45 -5.83 -11.80
C HIS A 97 -0.90 -7.28 -11.60
N GLY A 98 -2.13 -7.63 -12.01
CA GLY A 98 -2.65 -8.98 -11.86
C GLY A 98 -2.97 -9.38 -10.42
N CYS A 99 -3.10 -8.40 -9.53
CA CYS A 99 -3.45 -8.64 -8.15
C CYS A 99 -4.97 -8.80 -7.97
N SER A 100 -5.37 -9.55 -6.95
CA SER A 100 -6.77 -9.60 -6.55
C SER A 100 -7.27 -8.22 -6.12
N PRO A 101 -8.56 -7.91 -6.29
CA PRO A 101 -9.12 -6.67 -5.78
C PRO A 101 -8.88 -6.50 -4.28
N ALA A 102 -8.70 -5.26 -3.85
CA ALA A 102 -8.57 -4.95 -2.43
C ALA A 102 -9.87 -5.27 -1.69
N GLY A 103 -9.74 -5.80 -0.49
CA GLY A 103 -10.81 -5.78 0.49
C GLY A 103 -10.84 -4.47 1.25
N SER A 104 -11.63 -4.40 2.31
CA SER A 104 -11.73 -3.18 3.11
C SER A 104 -11.88 -3.50 4.59
N LEU A 105 -11.48 -2.54 5.42
CA LEU A 105 -11.63 -2.57 6.87
C LEU A 105 -12.40 -1.33 7.33
N GLU A 106 -13.18 -1.49 8.38
CA GLU A 106 -13.76 -0.37 9.11
C GLU A 106 -12.64 0.54 9.63
N ARG A 107 -12.91 1.84 9.78
CA ARG A 107 -11.93 2.87 10.07
C ARG A 107 -11.02 2.54 11.26
N PHE A 108 -11.61 2.16 12.40
CA PHE A 108 -10.81 1.88 13.60
C PHE A 108 -10.00 0.60 13.48
N ALA A 109 -10.54 -0.42 12.81
CA ALA A 109 -9.79 -1.63 12.49
C ALA A 109 -8.62 -1.33 11.55
N PHE A 110 -8.81 -0.42 10.60
CA PHE A 110 -7.74 0.04 9.73
C PHE A 110 -6.63 0.73 10.53
N TYR A 111 -6.97 1.66 11.42
CA TYR A 111 -5.98 2.35 12.26
C TYR A 111 -5.22 1.38 13.16
N GLU A 112 -5.91 0.44 13.77
CA GLU A 112 -5.28 -0.57 14.64
C GLU A 112 -4.27 -1.40 13.84
N ARG A 113 -4.65 -1.84 12.65
CA ARG A 113 -3.77 -2.63 11.80
C ARG A 113 -2.60 -1.81 11.26
N ALA A 114 -2.83 -0.56 10.89
CA ALA A 114 -1.78 0.36 10.46
C ALA A 114 -0.73 0.60 11.55
N ALA A 115 -1.13 0.67 12.81
CA ALA A 115 -0.22 0.83 13.93
C ALA A 115 0.75 -0.35 14.10
N GLY A 116 0.36 -1.55 13.65
CA GLY A 116 1.20 -2.74 13.65
C GLY A 116 2.00 -2.95 12.36
N ALA A 117 1.88 -2.07 11.37
CA ALA A 117 2.57 -2.21 10.10
C ALA A 117 4.07 -1.96 10.22
N PHE A 118 4.83 -2.55 9.30
CA PHE A 118 6.28 -2.36 9.23
C PHE A 118 6.65 -0.90 8.98
N ALA A 119 5.90 -0.23 8.10
CA ALA A 119 6.12 1.17 7.75
C ALA A 119 4.82 1.81 7.24
N VAL A 120 4.77 3.14 7.29
CA VAL A 120 3.74 3.96 6.67
C VAL A 120 4.39 4.92 5.69
N VAL A 121 3.89 4.95 4.46
CA VAL A 121 4.27 5.93 3.45
C VAL A 121 3.21 7.03 3.41
N ALA A 122 3.60 8.24 3.82
CA ALA A 122 2.74 9.41 3.72
C ALA A 122 2.88 9.99 2.31
N THR A 123 1.87 9.77 1.47
CA THR A 123 1.85 10.31 0.10
C THR A 123 1.26 11.71 0.05
N GLY A 124 1.28 12.33 -1.13
CA GLY A 124 0.62 13.59 -1.38
C GLY A 124 -0.82 13.45 -1.87
N GLU A 125 -1.46 12.30 -1.70
CA GLU A 125 -2.84 12.09 -2.11
C GLU A 125 -3.77 13.04 -1.35
N THR A 126 -4.49 13.88 -2.07
CA THR A 126 -5.37 14.88 -1.45
C THR A 126 -6.83 14.42 -1.31
N ARG A 127 -7.20 13.35 -2.01
CA ARG A 127 -8.56 12.79 -1.91
C ARG A 127 -8.71 11.96 -0.66
N VAL A 128 -9.90 11.98 -0.07
CA VAL A 128 -10.21 11.22 1.14
C VAL A 128 -10.21 9.71 0.88
N TYR A 129 -9.96 8.93 1.91
CA TYR A 129 -9.92 7.46 1.87
C TYR A 129 -8.84 6.89 0.93
N GLY A 130 -7.84 7.67 0.59
CA GLY A 130 -6.73 7.24 -0.24
C GLY A 130 -5.69 6.45 0.55
N ASN A 131 -6.12 5.43 1.27
CA ASN A 131 -5.27 4.64 2.17
C ASN A 131 -5.38 3.15 1.83
N VAL A 132 -4.25 2.45 1.80
CA VAL A 132 -4.23 1.02 1.55
C VAL A 132 -3.14 0.35 2.40
N ILE A 133 -3.47 -0.81 2.95
CA ILE A 133 -2.51 -1.70 3.61
C ILE A 133 -2.15 -2.81 2.63
N LEU A 134 -0.86 -3.01 2.39
CA LEU A 134 -0.35 -4.04 1.49
C LEU A 134 0.40 -5.09 2.32
N ARG A 135 0.07 -6.36 2.10
CA ARG A 135 0.74 -7.49 2.72
C ARG A 135 1.73 -8.10 1.74
N LYS A 136 3.00 -8.11 2.13
CA LYS A 136 4.07 -8.63 1.26
C LYS A 136 3.93 -10.14 1.07
N GLY A 137 4.02 -10.55 -0.18
CA GLY A 137 4.01 -11.94 -0.58
C GLY A 137 5.41 -12.52 -0.77
N VAL A 138 5.47 -13.58 -1.57
CA VAL A 138 6.69 -14.35 -1.84
C VAL A 138 7.04 -14.22 -3.32
N VAL A 139 8.31 -13.96 -3.61
CA VAL A 139 8.87 -14.08 -4.96
C VAL A 139 9.44 -15.49 -5.10
N LEU A 140 8.89 -16.27 -6.01
CA LEU A 140 9.39 -17.61 -6.30
C LEU A 140 10.47 -17.48 -7.38
N GLN A 141 11.65 -17.99 -7.06
CA GLN A 141 12.78 -17.98 -8.00
C GLN A 141 12.51 -18.92 -9.16
N GLY A 142 12.82 -18.43 -10.38
CA GLY A 142 12.76 -19.22 -11.56
C GLY A 142 11.42 -19.91 -11.76
N GLY A 143 10.33 -19.20 -11.82
CA GLY A 143 8.95 -19.67 -11.79
C GLY A 143 8.65 -21.04 -12.37
N ASN A 144 9.57 -21.59 -13.07
CA ASN A 144 9.56 -22.93 -13.66
C ASN A 144 10.46 -23.92 -12.90
N GLU A 145 11.03 -23.49 -11.84
CA GLU A 145 11.85 -24.31 -10.97
C GLU A 145 11.01 -25.11 -10.00
#